data_8680851e1fe2a5150cf335eff0ba293c
#
_entry.id   8680851e1fe2a5150cf335eff0ba293c
#
_cell.length_a   1.000
_cell.length_b   1.000
_cell.length_c   1.000
_cell.angle_alpha   90.00
_cell.angle_beta   90.00
_cell.angle_gamma   90.00
#
_symmetry.space_group_name_H-M   'P 1'
#
loop_
_entity.id
_entity.type
_entity.pdbx_description
1 polymer ?
#
loop_
_entity_poly.entity_id
_entity_poly.type
_entity_poly.pdbx_seq_one_letter_code
_entity_poly.pdbx_strand_id
1 'polypeptide(L)'
;VLEDSGDRPRDFDIDVNGTRNVLDACVAAGVEQLVVTSSGAAYGYHPDNPAWLDEEDALRGNPEFAYSDHKRQVEALLAEYRQSHPALKQLVLRPGTVLGAHTRNLITRLFEKPRLVAVAGSASPFVFIWDQDVVGIIEQGVNQDRSGCFNLAGDGALSIDELGDLLGKSVMHVPAWLIRSGLWIGNRLRLTQYVPAQVNFLRYRPVLSNRRLKEEFGYIPRKTSEQVFRFFMAAARQRGQL
;
A
#
# COMPACT_ATOMS: atom_id res chain seq x y z
N VAL A 1 5.30 2.45 -10.10
CA VAL A 1 5.02 1.15 -10.74
C VAL A 1 4.76 0.12 -9.64
N LEU A 2 3.57 -0.49 -9.62
CA LEU A 2 3.18 -1.45 -8.55
C LEU A 2 3.82 -2.83 -8.73
N GLU A 3 4.03 -3.26 -9.96
CA GLU A 3 4.73 -4.49 -10.31
C GLU A 3 6.17 -4.14 -10.70
N ASP A 4 7.14 -4.83 -10.09
CA ASP A 4 8.55 -4.70 -10.47
C ASP A 4 8.70 -5.13 -11.94
N SER A 5 9.07 -4.20 -12.81
CA SER A 5 9.24 -4.46 -14.25
C SER A 5 10.51 -5.28 -14.55
N GLY A 6 11.37 -5.47 -13.54
CA GLY A 6 12.72 -6.00 -13.69
C GLY A 6 13.74 -4.97 -14.20
N ASP A 7 13.28 -3.75 -14.52
CA ASP A 7 14.11 -2.60 -14.93
C ASP A 7 14.01 -1.49 -13.87
N ARG A 8 14.72 -1.65 -12.78
CA ARG A 8 14.68 -0.73 -11.64
C ARG A 8 15.05 0.73 -12.00
N PRO A 9 16.03 1.02 -12.88
CA PRO A 9 16.29 2.38 -13.33
C PRO A 9 15.09 3.02 -14.02
N ARG A 10 14.40 2.28 -14.88
CA ARG A 10 13.19 2.74 -15.57
C ARG A 10 12.04 2.97 -14.58
N ASP A 11 11.83 2.05 -13.65
CA ASP A 11 10.78 2.20 -12.61
C ASP A 11 11.05 3.43 -11.75
N PHE A 12 12.31 3.68 -11.40
CA PHE A 12 12.73 4.88 -10.68
C PHE A 12 12.47 6.15 -11.50
N ASP A 13 12.81 6.14 -12.77
CA ASP A 13 12.60 7.29 -13.67
C ASP A 13 11.10 7.65 -13.76
N ILE A 14 10.24 6.64 -13.88
CA ILE A 14 8.78 6.84 -13.92
C ILE A 14 8.26 7.35 -12.56
N ASP A 15 8.63 6.71 -11.47
CA ASP A 15 8.03 6.97 -10.16
C ASP A 15 8.59 8.26 -9.53
N VAL A 16 9.91 8.42 -9.49
CA VAL A 16 10.57 9.51 -8.76
C VAL A 16 10.81 10.71 -9.65
N ASN A 17 11.50 10.53 -10.80
CA ASN A 17 11.76 11.63 -11.72
C ASN A 17 10.46 12.13 -12.38
N GLY A 18 9.52 11.22 -12.70
CA GLY A 18 8.20 11.61 -13.19
C GLY A 18 7.43 12.46 -12.19
N THR A 19 7.51 12.13 -10.89
CA THR A 19 6.91 12.97 -9.83
C THR A 19 7.60 14.33 -9.76
N ARG A 20 8.93 14.41 -9.85
CA ARG A 20 9.67 15.68 -9.90
C ARG A 20 9.20 16.55 -11.07
N ASN A 21 9.10 15.97 -12.27
CA ASN A 21 8.63 16.69 -13.46
C ASN A 21 7.21 17.26 -13.28
N VAL A 22 6.32 16.50 -12.62
CA VAL A 22 4.96 16.98 -12.30
C VAL A 22 5.02 18.14 -11.31
N LEU A 23 5.83 18.04 -10.26
CA LEU A 23 5.99 19.09 -9.26
C LEU A 23 6.55 20.38 -9.88
N ASP A 24 7.61 20.27 -10.71
CA ASP A 24 8.19 21.41 -11.43
C ASP A 24 7.14 22.07 -12.34
N ALA A 25 6.37 21.29 -13.08
CA ALA A 25 5.29 21.78 -13.93
C ALA A 25 4.18 22.46 -13.14
N CYS A 26 3.78 21.91 -11.99
CA CYS A 26 2.79 22.53 -11.10
C CYS A 26 3.27 23.90 -10.59
N VAL A 27 4.52 23.99 -10.16
CA VAL A 27 5.11 25.25 -9.69
C VAL A 27 5.18 26.27 -10.83
N ALA A 28 5.68 25.88 -11.99
CA ALA A 28 5.80 26.75 -13.15
C ALA A 28 4.45 27.28 -13.66
N ALA A 29 3.40 26.44 -13.57
CA ALA A 29 2.06 26.79 -14.01
C ALA A 29 1.21 27.49 -12.92
N GLY A 30 1.72 27.67 -11.71
CA GLY A 30 0.99 28.29 -10.62
C GLY A 30 -0.19 27.45 -10.13
N VAL A 31 -0.06 26.11 -10.15
CA VAL A 31 -1.09 25.20 -9.61
C VAL A 31 -1.24 25.43 -8.11
N GLU A 32 -2.45 25.62 -7.64
CA GLU A 32 -2.75 25.93 -6.24
C GLU A 32 -2.79 24.66 -5.36
N GLN A 33 -3.29 23.55 -5.93
CA GLN A 33 -3.45 22.28 -5.18
C GLN A 33 -3.00 21.09 -6.01
N LEU A 34 -2.23 20.19 -5.39
CA LEU A 34 -1.84 18.89 -5.93
C LEU A 34 -2.32 17.76 -5.01
N VAL A 35 -3.07 16.81 -5.56
CA VAL A 35 -3.46 15.58 -4.87
C VAL A 35 -2.60 14.42 -5.36
N VAL A 36 -1.94 13.73 -4.43
CA VAL A 36 -1.06 12.60 -4.74
C VAL A 36 -1.48 11.36 -3.99
N THR A 37 -1.74 10.27 -4.71
CA THR A 37 -1.88 8.95 -4.11
C THR A 37 -0.50 8.31 -3.93
N SER A 38 0.02 8.36 -2.71
CA SER A 38 1.21 7.65 -2.27
C SER A 38 0.88 6.19 -1.92
N SER A 39 1.41 5.65 -0.85
CA SER A 39 1.10 4.30 -0.36
C SER A 39 1.57 4.10 1.07
N GLY A 40 0.87 3.28 1.84
CA GLY A 40 1.38 2.77 3.11
C GLY A 40 2.70 2.00 2.99
N ALA A 41 3.06 1.53 1.79
CA ALA A 41 4.36 0.91 1.54
C ALA A 41 5.56 1.85 1.78
N ALA A 42 5.35 3.18 1.77
CA ALA A 42 6.38 4.16 2.06
C ALA A 42 6.95 4.04 3.48
N TYR A 43 6.16 3.55 4.44
CA TYR A 43 6.65 3.26 5.80
C TYR A 43 7.69 2.14 5.83
N GLY A 44 7.60 1.20 4.89
CA GLY A 44 8.46 0.03 4.82
C GLY A 44 7.97 -1.15 5.66
N TYR A 45 8.52 -2.31 5.39
CA TYR A 45 8.15 -3.61 5.95
C TYR A 45 9.20 -4.02 6.99
N HIS A 46 9.10 -3.47 8.20
CA HIS A 46 10.10 -3.61 9.24
C HIS A 46 9.55 -4.31 10.49
N PRO A 47 10.35 -5.16 11.16
CA PRO A 47 9.91 -5.92 12.34
C PRO A 47 9.62 -5.02 13.55
N ASP A 48 10.17 -3.83 13.57
CA ASP A 48 10.04 -2.81 14.62
C ASP A 48 9.03 -1.71 14.28
N ASN A 49 8.20 -1.90 13.25
CA ASN A 49 7.05 -1.04 13.03
C ASN A 49 6.09 -1.14 14.22
N PRO A 50 5.49 -0.01 14.66
CA PRO A 50 4.43 -0.05 15.64
C PRO A 50 3.23 -0.87 15.13
N ALA A 51 2.39 -1.33 16.05
CA ALA A 51 1.19 -2.12 15.70
C ALA A 51 0.24 -1.37 14.75
N TRP A 52 0.18 -0.04 14.88
CA TRP A 52 -0.54 0.87 14.00
C TRP A 52 0.37 2.04 13.65
N LEU A 53 0.58 2.26 12.35
CA LEU A 53 1.37 3.35 11.82
C LEU A 53 0.52 4.60 11.67
N ASP A 54 1.00 5.70 12.24
CA ASP A 54 0.42 7.03 12.13
C ASP A 54 1.18 7.85 11.07
N GLU A 55 0.63 8.99 10.65
CA GLU A 55 1.24 9.84 9.62
C GLU A 55 2.54 10.53 10.07
N GLU A 56 2.80 10.57 11.38
CA GLU A 56 4.04 11.09 11.96
C GLU A 56 5.16 10.05 12.04
N ASP A 57 4.83 8.76 11.86
CA ASP A 57 5.83 7.71 11.82
C ASP A 57 6.77 7.85 10.62
N ALA A 58 8.03 7.51 10.83
CA ALA A 58 9.07 7.66 9.83
C ALA A 58 8.82 6.82 8.57
N LEU A 59 8.94 7.44 7.41
CA LEU A 59 8.91 6.75 6.11
C LEU A 59 10.30 6.16 5.85
N ARG A 60 10.45 4.86 6.07
CA ARG A 60 11.75 4.16 5.96
C ARG A 60 11.94 3.46 4.62
N GLY A 61 10.83 3.01 4.00
CA GLY A 61 10.87 2.20 2.79
C GLY A 61 11.69 0.92 2.94
N ASN A 62 11.93 0.23 1.84
CA ASN A 62 12.82 -0.94 1.79
C ASN A 62 13.65 -0.88 0.51
N PRO A 63 14.99 -0.69 0.59
CA PRO A 63 15.85 -0.62 -0.61
C PRO A 63 15.77 -1.88 -1.49
N GLU A 64 15.52 -3.04 -0.90
CA GLU A 64 15.36 -4.31 -1.60
C GLU A 64 14.00 -4.49 -2.30
N PHE A 65 13.05 -3.57 -2.06
CA PHE A 65 11.72 -3.58 -2.66
C PHE A 65 11.45 -2.24 -3.34
N ALA A 66 11.67 -2.18 -4.66
CA ALA A 66 11.64 -0.96 -5.46
C ALA A 66 10.40 -0.09 -5.20
N TYR A 67 9.20 -0.69 -5.19
CA TYR A 67 7.96 0.04 -4.94
C TYR A 67 7.94 0.78 -3.60
N SER A 68 8.36 0.11 -2.52
CA SER A 68 8.42 0.70 -1.18
C SER A 68 9.45 1.83 -1.12
N ASP A 69 10.64 1.60 -1.68
CA ASP A 69 11.71 2.60 -1.71
C ASP A 69 11.34 3.82 -2.56
N HIS A 70 10.76 3.60 -3.74
CA HIS A 70 10.32 4.70 -4.61
C HIS A 70 9.23 5.53 -3.95
N LYS A 71 8.24 4.91 -3.28
CA LYS A 71 7.19 5.65 -2.56
C LYS A 71 7.78 6.50 -1.43
N ARG A 72 8.76 5.98 -0.69
CA ARG A 72 9.50 6.78 0.30
C ARG A 72 10.22 7.97 -0.33
N GLN A 73 10.88 7.77 -1.47
CA GLN A 73 11.61 8.84 -2.17
C GLN A 73 10.65 9.89 -2.75
N VAL A 74 9.53 9.46 -3.33
CA VAL A 74 8.45 10.37 -3.77
C VAL A 74 7.94 11.23 -2.62
N GLU A 75 7.72 10.64 -1.45
CA GLU A 75 7.26 11.40 -0.27
C GLU A 75 8.33 12.38 0.26
N ALA A 76 9.60 11.99 0.20
CA ALA A 76 10.70 12.90 0.54
C ALA A 76 10.74 14.11 -0.41
N LEU A 77 10.56 13.85 -1.72
CA LEU A 77 10.47 14.90 -2.73
C LEU A 77 9.26 15.82 -2.51
N LEU A 78 8.09 15.26 -2.22
CA LEU A 78 6.90 16.03 -1.88
C LEU A 78 7.12 16.92 -0.65
N ALA A 79 7.82 16.42 0.38
CA ALA A 79 8.15 17.19 1.58
C ALA A 79 9.13 18.35 1.26
N GLU A 80 10.13 18.13 0.41
CA GLU A 80 11.04 19.17 -0.08
C GLU A 80 10.28 20.30 -0.78
N TYR A 81 9.38 19.94 -1.71
CA TYR A 81 8.58 20.94 -2.45
C TYR A 81 7.58 21.66 -1.55
N ARG A 82 7.04 21.01 -0.54
CA ARG A 82 6.13 21.64 0.44
C ARG A 82 6.84 22.74 1.24
N GLN A 83 8.13 22.56 1.51
CA GLN A 83 8.93 23.56 2.20
C GLN A 83 9.38 24.70 1.26
N SER A 84 9.83 24.36 0.05
CA SER A 84 10.38 25.32 -0.91
C SER A 84 9.30 26.10 -1.69
N HIS A 85 8.12 25.52 -1.86
CA HIS A 85 7.01 26.08 -2.64
C HIS A 85 5.68 26.00 -1.86
N PRO A 86 5.54 26.74 -0.74
CA PRO A 86 4.38 26.63 0.15
C PRO A 86 3.06 27.09 -0.49
N ALA A 87 3.11 27.78 -1.62
CA ALA A 87 1.92 28.13 -2.40
C ALA A 87 1.26 26.93 -3.06
N LEU A 88 2.02 25.85 -3.35
CA LEU A 88 1.49 24.59 -3.88
C LEU A 88 1.03 23.71 -2.71
N LYS A 89 -0.25 23.81 -2.37
CA LYS A 89 -0.86 22.93 -1.37
C LYS A 89 -0.80 21.49 -1.81
N GLN A 90 -0.44 20.60 -0.93
CA GLN A 90 -0.32 19.17 -1.22
C GLN A 90 -1.27 18.36 -0.34
N LEU A 91 -2.12 17.56 -0.96
CA LEU A 91 -2.88 16.50 -0.30
C LEU A 91 -2.25 15.15 -0.66
N VAL A 92 -1.56 14.54 0.30
CA VAL A 92 -0.87 13.26 0.13
C VAL A 92 -1.66 12.16 0.82
N LEU A 93 -2.12 11.20 0.04
CA LEU A 93 -2.94 10.09 0.50
C LEU A 93 -2.11 8.81 0.50
N ARG A 94 -2.05 8.11 1.65
CA ARG A 94 -1.31 6.86 1.85
C ARG A 94 -2.29 5.70 2.00
N PRO A 95 -2.84 5.15 0.91
CA PRO A 95 -3.74 4.02 1.02
C PRO A 95 -3.01 2.75 1.49
N GLY A 96 -3.71 1.96 2.31
CA GLY A 96 -3.45 0.56 2.49
C GLY A 96 -3.83 -0.22 1.22
N THR A 97 -4.30 -1.45 1.35
CA THR A 97 -4.74 -2.21 0.18
C THR A 97 -6.12 -1.73 -0.28
N VAL A 98 -6.18 -1.11 -1.45
CA VAL A 98 -7.45 -0.68 -2.06
C VAL A 98 -8.15 -1.88 -2.67
N LEU A 99 -9.41 -2.11 -2.29
CA LEU A 99 -10.26 -3.14 -2.87
C LEU A 99 -11.60 -2.55 -3.33
N GLY A 100 -12.07 -3.05 -4.44
CA GLY A 100 -13.38 -2.73 -5.03
C GLY A 100 -13.91 -3.90 -5.83
N ALA A 101 -15.06 -3.72 -6.47
CA ALA A 101 -15.71 -4.79 -7.22
C ALA A 101 -14.83 -5.38 -8.34
N HIS A 102 -13.96 -4.57 -8.94
CA HIS A 102 -13.16 -4.95 -10.11
C HIS A 102 -11.66 -4.95 -9.86
N THR A 103 -11.23 -4.81 -8.60
CA THR A 103 -9.80 -4.74 -8.27
C THR A 103 -9.09 -6.03 -8.63
N ARG A 104 -8.00 -5.88 -9.41
CA ARG A 104 -7.07 -6.95 -9.76
C ARG A 104 -5.64 -6.43 -9.60
N ASN A 105 -4.90 -7.00 -8.67
CA ASN A 105 -3.51 -6.67 -8.40
C ASN A 105 -2.77 -7.87 -7.78
N LEU A 106 -1.50 -7.70 -7.44
CA LEU A 106 -0.69 -8.76 -6.82
C LEU A 106 -1.32 -9.31 -5.53
N ILE A 107 -1.95 -8.45 -4.72
CA ILE A 107 -2.58 -8.86 -3.46
C ILE A 107 -3.82 -9.71 -3.72
N THR A 108 -4.69 -9.30 -4.66
CA THR A 108 -5.90 -10.07 -4.99
C THR A 108 -5.58 -11.44 -5.58
N ARG A 109 -4.46 -11.55 -6.34
CA ARG A 109 -3.99 -12.85 -6.86
C ARG A 109 -3.60 -13.84 -5.75
N LEU A 110 -3.20 -13.37 -4.56
CA LEU A 110 -2.95 -14.25 -3.41
C LEU A 110 -4.24 -14.93 -2.96
N PHE A 111 -5.36 -14.22 -3.01
CA PHE A 111 -6.67 -14.73 -2.60
C PHE A 111 -7.28 -15.70 -3.61
N GLU A 112 -6.86 -15.68 -4.87
CA GLU A 112 -7.29 -16.61 -5.92
C GLU A 112 -6.65 -18.01 -5.77
N LYS A 113 -5.56 -18.14 -5.02
CA LYS A 113 -4.87 -19.41 -4.80
C LYS A 113 -5.76 -20.41 -4.04
N PRO A 114 -5.62 -21.73 -4.31
CA PRO A 114 -6.38 -22.77 -3.59
C PRO A 114 -6.12 -22.77 -2.07
N ARG A 115 -4.92 -22.38 -1.66
CA ARG A 115 -4.49 -22.26 -0.27
C ARG A 115 -3.76 -20.94 -0.09
N LEU A 116 -3.94 -20.32 1.06
CA LEU A 116 -3.16 -19.14 1.44
C LEU A 116 -1.84 -19.59 2.07
N VAL A 117 -0.80 -18.77 1.90
CA VAL A 117 0.50 -19.00 2.51
C VAL A 117 0.77 -17.86 3.49
N ALA A 118 1.01 -18.23 4.73
CA ALA A 118 1.45 -17.34 5.81
C ALA A 118 2.89 -17.63 6.21
N VAL A 119 3.58 -16.64 6.73
CA VAL A 119 4.88 -16.86 7.36
C VAL A 119 4.67 -17.22 8.83
N ALA A 120 5.13 -18.38 9.24
CA ALA A 120 4.99 -18.84 10.62
C ALA A 120 5.59 -17.82 11.61
N GLY A 121 4.84 -17.53 12.68
CA GLY A 121 5.24 -16.57 13.72
C GLY A 121 5.10 -15.11 13.30
N SER A 122 4.36 -14.80 12.23
CA SER A 122 4.08 -13.43 11.79
C SER A 122 2.57 -13.22 11.65
N ALA A 123 2.02 -12.24 12.38
CA ALA A 123 0.61 -11.86 12.27
C ALA A 123 0.32 -11.13 10.96
N SER A 124 1.24 -10.27 10.52
CA SER A 124 1.22 -9.49 9.25
C SER A 124 -0.19 -9.14 8.75
N PRO A 125 -1.00 -8.42 9.53
CA PRO A 125 -2.39 -8.19 9.19
C PRO A 125 -2.55 -7.24 8.01
N PHE A 126 -3.69 -7.36 7.34
CA PHE A 126 -4.06 -6.49 6.22
C PHE A 126 -5.02 -5.40 6.68
N VAL A 127 -4.80 -4.20 6.22
CA VAL A 127 -5.80 -3.13 6.23
C VAL A 127 -6.30 -2.90 4.82
N PHE A 128 -7.60 -2.75 4.69
CA PHE A 128 -8.25 -2.50 3.41
C PHE A 128 -8.97 -1.16 3.43
N ILE A 129 -9.00 -0.52 2.27
CA ILE A 129 -9.85 0.66 2.02
C ILE A 129 -10.72 0.39 0.79
N TRP A 130 -11.98 0.78 0.84
CA TRP A 130 -12.88 0.66 -0.29
C TRP A 130 -12.52 1.67 -1.38
N ASP A 131 -12.52 1.25 -2.65
CA ASP A 131 -12.21 2.12 -3.79
C ASP A 131 -13.10 3.36 -3.85
N GLN A 132 -14.40 3.24 -3.50
CA GLN A 132 -15.32 4.37 -3.46
C GLN A 132 -15.06 5.32 -2.29
N ASP A 133 -14.45 4.85 -1.21
CA ASP A 133 -13.99 5.74 -0.12
C ASP A 133 -12.77 6.54 -0.57
N VAL A 134 -11.84 5.92 -1.32
CA VAL A 134 -10.69 6.64 -1.90
C VAL A 134 -11.17 7.76 -2.84
N VAL A 135 -12.15 7.47 -3.71
CA VAL A 135 -12.75 8.46 -4.60
C VAL A 135 -13.40 9.60 -3.80
N GLY A 136 -14.21 9.27 -2.79
CA GLY A 136 -14.86 10.27 -1.95
C GLY A 136 -13.87 11.15 -1.17
N ILE A 137 -12.75 10.58 -0.70
CA ILE A 137 -11.68 11.34 -0.03
C ILE A 137 -11.02 12.32 -1.00
N ILE A 138 -10.70 11.88 -2.22
CA ILE A 138 -10.11 12.74 -3.25
C ILE A 138 -11.09 13.87 -3.60
N GLU A 139 -12.36 13.54 -3.86
CA GLU A 139 -13.42 14.51 -4.20
C GLU A 139 -13.59 15.53 -3.07
N GLN A 140 -13.69 15.10 -1.81
CA GLN A 140 -13.77 15.99 -0.67
C GLN A 140 -12.51 16.85 -0.54
N GLY A 141 -11.34 16.27 -0.74
CA GLY A 141 -10.06 16.95 -0.67
C GLY A 141 -9.92 18.09 -1.67
N VAL A 142 -10.36 17.86 -2.91
CA VAL A 142 -10.34 18.88 -3.97
C VAL A 142 -11.41 19.95 -3.71
N ASN A 143 -12.66 19.55 -3.43
CA ASN A 143 -13.77 20.50 -3.26
C ASN A 143 -13.62 21.38 -2.02
N GLN A 144 -12.92 20.92 -0.98
CA GLN A 144 -12.72 21.66 0.27
C GLN A 144 -11.29 22.23 0.41
N ASP A 145 -10.49 22.18 -0.64
CA ASP A 145 -9.11 22.68 -0.66
C ASP A 145 -8.24 22.12 0.50
N ARG A 146 -8.41 20.82 0.79
CA ARG A 146 -7.71 20.15 1.88
C ARG A 146 -6.24 19.90 1.53
N SER A 147 -5.37 20.04 2.52
CA SER A 147 -3.94 19.71 2.42
C SER A 147 -3.49 18.87 3.62
N GLY A 148 -2.32 18.25 3.50
CA GLY A 148 -1.75 17.40 4.54
C GLY A 148 -1.47 15.98 4.05
N CYS A 149 -1.05 15.11 4.96
CA CYS A 149 -0.81 13.69 4.71
C CYS A 149 -1.82 12.86 5.50
N PHE A 150 -2.44 11.87 4.85
CA PHE A 150 -3.46 11.03 5.48
C PHE A 150 -3.35 9.58 5.07
N ASN A 151 -3.36 8.69 6.07
CA ASN A 151 -3.47 7.26 5.89
C ASN A 151 -4.91 6.87 5.52
N LEU A 152 -5.06 6.04 4.49
CA LEU A 152 -6.38 5.58 4.06
C LEU A 152 -6.55 4.09 4.37
N ALA A 153 -7.38 3.80 5.37
CA ALA A 153 -7.75 2.45 5.77
C ALA A 153 -9.18 2.45 6.32
N GLY A 154 -9.92 1.39 6.10
CA GLY A 154 -11.13 1.09 6.86
C GLY A 154 -10.77 0.67 8.28
N ASP A 155 -11.71 0.75 9.21
CA ASP A 155 -11.49 0.35 10.60
C ASP A 155 -11.12 -1.13 10.72
N GLY A 156 -10.22 -1.45 11.65
CA GLY A 156 -9.74 -2.79 11.92
C GLY A 156 -8.71 -3.29 10.90
N ALA A 157 -8.15 -4.44 11.21
CA ALA A 157 -7.20 -5.15 10.37
C ALA A 157 -7.52 -6.65 10.41
N LEU A 158 -7.18 -7.40 9.38
CA LEU A 158 -7.45 -8.83 9.26
C LEU A 158 -6.15 -9.61 9.13
N SER A 159 -5.95 -10.60 9.97
CA SER A 159 -4.89 -11.58 9.84
C SER A 159 -5.10 -12.45 8.58
N ILE A 160 -4.06 -13.14 8.15
CA ILE A 160 -4.16 -14.07 7.03
C ILE A 160 -5.07 -15.26 7.36
N ASP A 161 -5.17 -15.65 8.64
CA ASP A 161 -6.04 -16.74 9.10
C ASP A 161 -7.51 -16.32 9.02
N GLU A 162 -7.86 -15.13 9.51
CA GLU A 162 -9.21 -14.56 9.36
C GLU A 162 -9.61 -14.43 7.88
N LEU A 163 -8.66 -14.03 7.01
CA LEU A 163 -8.91 -14.01 5.56
C LEU A 163 -9.15 -15.41 5.00
N GLY A 164 -8.40 -16.42 5.50
CA GLY A 164 -8.59 -17.81 5.15
C GLY A 164 -9.98 -18.30 5.52
N ASP A 165 -10.43 -18.03 6.75
CA ASP A 165 -11.77 -18.40 7.24
C ASP A 165 -12.87 -17.75 6.39
N LEU A 166 -12.76 -16.46 6.08
CA LEU A 166 -13.70 -15.75 5.23
C LEU A 166 -13.78 -16.33 3.80
N LEU A 167 -12.64 -16.77 3.25
CA LEU A 167 -12.56 -17.39 1.92
C LEU A 167 -12.99 -18.85 1.92
N GLY A 168 -13.05 -19.51 3.07
CA GLY A 168 -13.20 -20.96 3.19
C GLY A 168 -11.97 -21.74 2.71
N LYS A 169 -10.77 -21.13 2.86
CA LYS A 169 -9.50 -21.69 2.39
C LYS A 169 -8.56 -21.98 3.54
N SER A 170 -7.83 -23.10 3.45
CA SER A 170 -6.79 -23.42 4.43
C SER A 170 -5.60 -22.46 4.30
N VAL A 171 -5.02 -22.11 5.44
CA VAL A 171 -3.79 -21.32 5.54
C VAL A 171 -2.63 -22.23 5.88
N MET A 172 -1.58 -22.19 5.08
CA MET A 172 -0.35 -22.96 5.31
C MET A 172 0.71 -22.05 5.91
N HIS A 173 1.08 -22.30 7.17
CA HIS A 173 2.12 -21.56 7.86
C HIS A 173 3.49 -22.14 7.54
N VAL A 174 4.31 -21.39 6.80
CA VAL A 174 5.64 -21.81 6.35
C VAL A 174 6.70 -21.04 7.13
N PRO A 175 7.69 -21.71 7.74
CA PRO A 175 8.80 -21.05 8.38
C PRO A 175 9.54 -20.10 7.43
N ALA A 176 9.89 -18.89 7.90
CA ALA A 176 10.54 -17.87 7.07
C ALA A 176 11.84 -18.36 6.43
N TRP A 177 12.60 -19.19 7.13
CA TRP A 177 13.86 -19.74 6.61
C TRP A 177 13.62 -20.64 5.39
N LEU A 178 12.52 -21.39 5.38
CA LEU A 178 12.19 -22.30 4.28
C LEU A 178 11.82 -21.50 3.01
N ILE A 179 11.02 -20.43 3.18
CA ILE A 179 10.68 -19.54 2.07
C ILE A 179 11.95 -18.83 1.54
N ARG A 180 12.82 -18.35 2.44
CA ARG A 180 14.09 -17.71 2.05
C ARG A 180 15.00 -18.67 1.28
N SER A 181 15.13 -19.90 1.74
CA SER A 181 15.93 -20.94 1.05
C SER A 181 15.34 -21.26 -0.33
N GLY A 182 14.03 -21.43 -0.42
CA GLY A 182 13.34 -21.67 -1.70
C GLY A 182 13.54 -20.52 -2.69
N LEU A 183 13.41 -19.27 -2.22
CA LEU A 183 13.65 -18.08 -3.06
C LEU A 183 15.13 -17.98 -3.47
N TRP A 184 16.07 -18.30 -2.57
CA TRP A 184 17.49 -18.28 -2.90
C TRP A 184 17.84 -19.30 -4.00
N ILE A 185 17.34 -20.54 -3.88
CA ILE A 185 17.52 -21.58 -4.90
C ILE A 185 16.86 -21.17 -6.21
N GLY A 186 15.59 -20.74 -6.14
CA GLY A 186 14.83 -20.34 -7.33
C GLY A 186 15.48 -19.15 -8.06
N ASN A 187 15.99 -18.17 -7.34
CA ASN A 187 16.71 -17.03 -7.93
C ASN A 187 18.04 -17.47 -8.55
N ARG A 188 18.80 -18.36 -7.85
CA ARG A 188 20.06 -18.91 -8.37
C ARG A 188 19.86 -19.72 -9.67
N LEU A 189 18.72 -20.39 -9.79
CA LEU A 189 18.34 -21.16 -11.00
C LEU A 189 17.60 -20.32 -12.03
N ARG A 190 17.41 -19.00 -11.82
CA ARG A 190 16.63 -18.07 -12.65
C ARG A 190 15.17 -18.50 -12.86
N LEU A 191 14.62 -19.25 -11.90
CA LEU A 191 13.20 -19.67 -11.89
C LEU A 191 12.28 -18.62 -11.28
N THR A 192 12.82 -17.66 -10.55
CA THR A 192 12.09 -16.55 -9.94
C THR A 192 12.95 -15.28 -9.91
N GLN A 193 12.30 -14.14 -10.03
CA GLN A 193 12.91 -12.82 -9.84
C GLN A 193 12.89 -12.36 -8.39
N TYR A 194 12.13 -13.03 -7.51
CA TYR A 194 12.02 -12.66 -6.10
C TYR A 194 13.29 -13.02 -5.34
N VAL A 195 13.71 -12.11 -4.45
CA VAL A 195 14.89 -12.30 -3.60
C VAL A 195 14.50 -12.65 -2.15
N PRO A 196 15.38 -13.35 -1.40
CA PRO A 196 15.08 -13.77 -0.02
C PRO A 196 14.68 -12.62 0.93
N ALA A 197 15.20 -11.41 0.71
CA ALA A 197 14.87 -10.23 1.51
C ALA A 197 13.39 -9.83 1.40
N GLN A 198 12.74 -10.11 0.28
CA GLN A 198 11.32 -9.82 0.06
C GLN A 198 10.37 -10.65 0.93
N VAL A 199 10.85 -11.66 1.66
CA VAL A 199 10.05 -12.36 2.68
C VAL A 199 9.56 -11.40 3.77
N ASN A 200 10.28 -10.31 4.03
CA ASN A 200 9.86 -9.28 4.98
C ASN A 200 8.55 -8.60 4.56
N PHE A 201 8.30 -8.48 3.27
CA PHE A 201 7.02 -7.99 2.72
C PHE A 201 5.81 -8.85 3.17
N LEU A 202 6.00 -10.15 3.33
CA LEU A 202 4.95 -11.04 3.83
C LEU A 202 4.84 -11.04 5.36
N ARG A 203 5.90 -10.61 6.08
CA ARG A 203 5.99 -10.70 7.53
C ARG A 203 5.56 -9.42 8.25
N TYR A 204 5.87 -8.27 7.70
CA TYR A 204 5.84 -6.98 8.42
C TYR A 204 5.08 -5.91 7.63
N ARG A 205 3.83 -6.22 7.24
CA ARG A 205 3.00 -5.25 6.52
C ARG A 205 2.75 -4.01 7.36
N PRO A 206 2.85 -2.81 6.75
CA PRO A 206 2.37 -1.59 7.39
C PRO A 206 0.88 -1.68 7.70
N VAL A 207 0.52 -1.53 8.97
CA VAL A 207 -0.87 -1.46 9.44
C VAL A 207 -1.19 0.01 9.72
N LEU A 208 -2.05 0.60 8.90
CA LEU A 208 -2.29 2.04 8.90
C LEU A 208 -3.39 2.43 9.87
N SER A 209 -3.10 3.39 10.76
CA SER A 209 -4.11 4.10 11.54
C SER A 209 -4.86 5.08 10.64
N ASN A 210 -6.19 5.09 10.72
CA ASN A 210 -7.04 6.05 10.02
C ASN A 210 -7.56 7.17 10.94
N ARG A 211 -6.92 7.34 12.11
CA ARG A 211 -7.35 8.32 13.10
C ARG A 211 -7.37 9.74 12.55
N ARG A 212 -6.28 10.18 11.93
CA ARG A 212 -6.19 11.54 11.34
C ARG A 212 -7.15 11.75 10.18
N LEU A 213 -7.39 10.73 9.37
CA LEU A 213 -8.42 10.79 8.31
C LEU A 213 -9.80 11.11 8.90
N LYS A 214 -10.15 10.56 10.06
CA LYS A 214 -11.43 10.82 10.72
C LYS A 214 -11.46 12.14 11.47
N GLU A 215 -10.44 12.42 12.27
CA GLU A 215 -10.44 13.54 13.21
C GLU A 215 -10.03 14.87 12.55
N GLU A 216 -9.07 14.87 11.64
CA GLU A 216 -8.52 16.09 11.03
C GLU A 216 -9.06 16.33 9.62
N PHE A 217 -9.08 15.29 8.76
CA PHE A 217 -9.62 15.40 7.42
C PHE A 217 -11.15 15.44 7.42
N GLY A 218 -11.79 14.76 8.38
CA GLY A 218 -13.24 14.74 8.52
C GLY A 218 -13.94 13.75 7.58
N TYR A 219 -13.25 12.66 7.19
CA TYR A 219 -13.84 11.58 6.41
C TYR A 219 -13.90 10.28 7.21
N ILE A 220 -15.08 9.73 7.35
CA ILE A 220 -15.31 8.43 7.99
C ILE A 220 -15.47 7.38 6.90
N PRO A 221 -14.54 6.39 6.78
CA PRO A 221 -14.69 5.30 5.82
C PRO A 221 -16.03 4.58 5.99
N ARG A 222 -16.74 4.37 4.89
CA ARG A 222 -18.08 3.76 4.88
C ARG A 222 -18.07 2.27 5.20
N LYS A 223 -16.89 1.65 5.08
CA LYS A 223 -16.69 0.23 5.33
C LYS A 223 -15.46 -0.01 6.21
N THR A 224 -15.58 -0.94 7.14
CA THR A 224 -14.43 -1.49 7.86
C THR A 224 -13.56 -2.34 6.92
N SER A 225 -12.31 -2.64 7.29
CA SER A 225 -11.42 -3.53 6.53
C SER A 225 -12.10 -4.88 6.22
N GLU A 226 -12.82 -5.46 7.19
CA GLU A 226 -13.57 -6.70 6.97
C GLU A 226 -14.70 -6.53 5.96
N GLN A 227 -15.49 -5.45 6.07
CA GLN A 227 -16.60 -5.18 5.15
C GLN A 227 -16.10 -4.93 3.72
N VAL A 228 -14.95 -4.26 3.56
CA VAL A 228 -14.30 -4.07 2.26
C VAL A 228 -13.91 -5.42 1.67
N PHE A 229 -13.30 -6.29 2.47
CA PHE A 229 -12.88 -7.61 2.00
C PHE A 229 -14.08 -8.49 1.63
N ARG A 230 -15.13 -8.51 2.44
CA ARG A 230 -16.38 -9.23 2.15
C ARG A 230 -17.04 -8.73 0.85
N PHE A 231 -17.06 -7.42 0.62
CA PHE A 231 -17.55 -6.82 -0.60
C PHE A 231 -16.75 -7.28 -1.83
N PHE A 232 -15.43 -7.22 -1.75
CA PHE A 232 -14.53 -7.72 -2.80
C PHE A 232 -14.78 -9.20 -3.10
N MET A 233 -14.86 -10.05 -2.06
CA MET A 233 -15.11 -11.48 -2.21
C MET A 233 -16.43 -11.77 -2.92
N ALA A 234 -17.52 -11.10 -2.54
CA ALA A 234 -18.83 -11.27 -3.18
C ALA A 234 -18.76 -10.95 -4.68
N ALA A 235 -18.12 -9.83 -5.03
CA ALA A 235 -17.93 -9.44 -6.42
C ALA A 235 -17.00 -10.41 -7.19
N ALA A 236 -15.93 -10.90 -6.56
CA ALA A 236 -14.98 -11.84 -7.16
C ALA A 236 -15.63 -13.22 -7.42
N ARG A 237 -16.48 -13.70 -6.49
CA ARG A 237 -17.27 -14.94 -6.67
C ARG A 237 -18.27 -14.82 -7.82
N GLN A 238 -18.95 -13.70 -7.96
CA GLN A 238 -19.85 -13.46 -9.10
C GLN A 238 -19.12 -13.52 -10.45
N ARG A 239 -17.83 -13.20 -10.47
CA ARG A 239 -16.98 -13.27 -11.67
C ARG A 239 -16.29 -14.62 -11.85
N GLY A 240 -16.52 -15.60 -10.97
CA GLY A 240 -15.86 -16.91 -11.02
C GLY A 240 -14.35 -16.87 -10.72
N GLN A 241 -13.90 -15.92 -9.91
CA GLN A 241 -12.47 -15.74 -9.58
C GLN A 241 -12.08 -16.33 -8.21
N LEU A 242 -13.06 -16.58 -7.33
CA LEU A 242 -12.92 -17.17 -5.99
C LEU A 242 -13.88 -18.34 -5.80
#